data_de4368fe887b0989c26ad3315d56a765
#
_entry.id   de4368fe887b0989c26ad3315d56a765
#
_cell.length_a   1.000
_cell.length_b   1.000
_cell.length_c   1.000
_cell.angle_alpha   90.00
_cell.angle_beta   90.00
_cell.angle_gamma   90.00
#
_symmetry.space_group_name_H-M   'P 1'
#
loop_
_entity.id
_entity.type
_entity.pdbx_description
1 polymer ?
#
loop_
_entity_poly.entity_id
_entity_poly.type
_entity_poly.pdbx_seq_one_letter_code
_entity_poly.pdbx_strand_id
1 'polypeptide(L)'
;MRNISDLIEQYLKQMLQESSEGAVEIQRNELADRFSCVPSQINYVISTRFTLEKGYVVESKRGGGGYIRIQRVDLPALKAIHTHIHQTIGTSMEQLAAEGLIYQLEEAGIIDKREASLLRAAVSRDVIAVKLPLRDELRARLLKAMLIALLARP
;
A
#
# COMPACT_ATOMS: atom_id res chain seq x y z
N MET A 1 27.23 -16.56 -14.00
CA MET A 1 27.27 -15.40 -14.92
C MET A 1 26.04 -14.52 -14.73
N ARG A 2 26.23 -13.24 -14.53
CA ARG A 2 25.11 -12.32 -14.32
C ARG A 2 24.47 -11.95 -15.66
N ASN A 3 23.16 -12.11 -15.78
CA ASN A 3 22.43 -11.68 -16.96
C ASN A 3 21.97 -10.22 -16.82
N ILE A 4 21.37 -9.67 -17.84
CA ILE A 4 20.91 -8.29 -17.86
C ILE A 4 19.87 -8.02 -16.75
N SER A 5 19.01 -8.99 -16.47
CA SER A 5 18.00 -8.88 -15.42
C SER A 5 18.62 -8.70 -14.03
N ASP A 6 19.69 -9.44 -13.76
CA ASP A 6 20.42 -9.33 -12.49
C ASP A 6 21.09 -7.96 -12.35
N LEU A 7 21.63 -7.44 -13.43
CA LEU A 7 22.27 -6.12 -13.44
C LEU A 7 21.27 -4.99 -13.19
N ILE A 8 20.11 -5.08 -13.82
CA ILE A 8 19.03 -4.10 -13.62
C ILE A 8 18.52 -4.17 -12.19
N GLU A 9 18.30 -5.38 -11.67
CA GLU A 9 17.86 -5.59 -10.29
C GLU A 9 18.82 -4.97 -9.29
N GLN A 10 20.12 -5.22 -9.43
CA GLN A 10 21.14 -4.66 -8.53
C GLN A 10 21.20 -3.15 -8.59
N TYR A 11 21.11 -2.59 -9.78
CA TYR A 11 21.12 -1.14 -9.97
C TYR A 11 19.96 -0.48 -9.23
N LEU A 12 18.75 -1.03 -9.39
CA LEU A 12 17.56 -0.51 -8.75
C LEU A 12 17.62 -0.67 -7.23
N LYS A 13 18.11 -1.81 -6.73
CA LYS A 13 18.28 -2.03 -5.30
C LYS A 13 19.27 -1.07 -4.68
N GLN A 14 20.35 -0.77 -5.40
CA GLN A 14 21.34 0.21 -4.94
C GLN A 14 20.73 1.61 -4.87
N MET A 15 19.95 2.01 -5.87
CA MET A 15 19.24 3.28 -5.85
C MET A 15 18.28 3.38 -4.66
N LEU A 16 17.57 2.29 -4.35
CA LEU A 16 16.66 2.24 -3.21
C LEU A 16 17.40 2.38 -1.88
N GLN A 17 18.59 1.77 -1.74
CA GLN A 17 19.41 1.89 -0.54
C GLN A 17 19.94 3.30 -0.34
N GLU A 18 20.30 3.97 -1.42
CA GLU A 18 20.81 5.34 -1.39
C GLU A 18 19.73 6.38 -1.19
N SER A 19 18.46 6.01 -1.42
CA SER A 19 17.33 6.92 -1.23
C SER A 19 17.00 7.06 0.24
N SER A 20 16.89 8.29 0.71
CA SER A 20 16.48 8.57 2.10
C SER A 20 15.04 8.17 2.37
N GLU A 21 14.21 8.11 1.34
CA GLU A 21 12.79 7.78 1.43
C GLU A 21 12.51 6.29 1.18
N GLY A 22 13.50 5.52 0.77
CA GLY A 22 13.33 4.12 0.41
C GLY A 22 12.48 3.92 -0.85
N ALA A 23 12.44 4.92 -1.72
CA ALA A 23 11.66 4.91 -2.95
C ALA A 23 12.46 5.50 -4.09
N VAL A 24 12.24 5.01 -5.30
CA VAL A 24 12.83 5.55 -6.52
C VAL A 24 11.77 5.68 -7.60
N GLU A 25 11.93 6.72 -8.43
CA GLU A 25 11.13 6.91 -9.63
C GLU A 25 12.03 6.77 -10.84
N ILE A 26 11.63 5.94 -11.78
CA ILE A 26 12.42 5.68 -12.98
C ILE A 26 11.53 5.78 -14.22
N GLN A 27 12.13 6.17 -15.34
CA GLN A 27 11.47 6.10 -16.64
C GLN A 27 11.93 4.84 -17.36
N ARG A 28 10.98 4.05 -17.87
CA ARG A 28 11.28 2.78 -18.54
C ARG A 28 12.26 2.94 -19.70
N ASN A 29 12.03 3.96 -20.52
CA ASN A 29 12.84 4.19 -21.71
C ASN A 29 14.27 4.58 -21.34
N GLU A 30 14.46 5.43 -20.34
CA GLU A 30 15.78 5.81 -19.86
C GLU A 30 16.55 4.62 -19.31
N LEU A 31 15.86 3.78 -18.52
CA LEU A 31 16.48 2.60 -17.94
C LEU A 31 16.83 1.58 -19.02
N ALA A 32 15.95 1.38 -20.01
CA ALA A 32 16.20 0.50 -21.13
C ALA A 32 17.41 0.97 -21.93
N ASP A 33 17.51 2.27 -22.21
CA ASP A 33 18.66 2.85 -22.91
C ASP A 33 19.95 2.64 -22.13
N ARG A 34 19.91 2.86 -20.83
CA ARG A 34 21.07 2.70 -19.94
C ARG A 34 21.63 1.27 -19.98
N PHE A 35 20.78 0.28 -20.04
CA PHE A 35 21.17 -1.13 -20.07
C PHE A 35 21.20 -1.74 -21.47
N SER A 36 20.99 -0.91 -22.49
CA SER A 36 20.99 -1.35 -23.90
C SER A 36 20.04 -2.52 -24.13
N CYS A 37 18.82 -2.42 -23.57
CA CYS A 37 17.78 -3.43 -23.70
C CYS A 37 16.46 -2.78 -24.11
N VAL A 38 15.44 -3.60 -24.34
CA VAL A 38 14.10 -3.12 -24.69
C VAL A 38 13.28 -2.83 -23.43
N PRO A 39 12.28 -1.93 -23.48
CA PRO A 39 11.45 -1.60 -22.31
C PRO A 39 10.72 -2.82 -21.72
N SER A 40 10.38 -3.83 -22.52
CA SER A 40 9.76 -5.06 -22.03
C SER A 40 10.67 -5.84 -21.07
N GLN A 41 11.98 -5.73 -21.23
CA GLN A 41 12.95 -6.33 -20.31
C GLN A 41 12.89 -5.66 -18.94
N ILE A 42 12.72 -4.34 -18.93
CA ILE A 42 12.55 -3.59 -17.68
C ILE A 42 11.26 -4.04 -16.97
N ASN A 43 10.15 -4.15 -17.70
CA ASN A 43 8.89 -4.64 -17.14
C ASN A 43 9.03 -6.04 -16.56
N TYR A 44 9.76 -6.92 -17.24
CA TYR A 44 10.02 -8.28 -16.77
C TYR A 44 10.77 -8.29 -15.44
N VAL A 45 11.83 -7.50 -15.33
CA VAL A 45 12.60 -7.40 -14.09
C VAL A 45 11.74 -6.89 -12.94
N ILE A 46 10.97 -5.84 -13.18
CA ILE A 46 10.13 -5.23 -12.15
C ILE A 46 9.05 -6.21 -11.69
N SER A 47 8.36 -6.86 -12.62
CA SER A 47 7.28 -7.78 -12.28
C SER A 47 7.75 -9.05 -11.58
N THR A 48 8.99 -9.49 -11.82
CA THR A 48 9.51 -10.73 -11.25
C THR A 48 10.44 -10.54 -10.06
N ARG A 49 11.13 -9.41 -9.94
CA ARG A 49 12.12 -9.16 -8.90
C ARG A 49 11.67 -8.16 -7.83
N PHE A 50 10.68 -7.31 -8.15
CA PHE A 50 10.19 -6.28 -7.25
C PHE A 50 8.72 -6.52 -6.94
N THR A 51 8.45 -7.64 -6.26
CA THR A 51 7.11 -8.08 -5.87
C THR A 51 6.83 -7.69 -4.42
N LEU A 52 5.55 -7.64 -4.06
CA LEU A 52 5.14 -7.38 -2.68
C LEU A 52 5.72 -8.43 -1.73
N GLU A 53 5.75 -9.70 -2.14
CA GLU A 53 6.32 -10.80 -1.35
C GLU A 53 7.79 -10.57 -1.00
N LYS A 54 8.52 -9.88 -1.88
CA LYS A 54 9.93 -9.56 -1.68
C LYS A 54 10.15 -8.24 -0.97
N GLY A 55 9.08 -7.54 -0.61
CA GLY A 55 9.14 -6.30 0.15
C GLY A 55 9.09 -5.03 -0.68
N TYR A 56 8.40 -5.03 -1.81
CA TYR A 56 8.31 -3.88 -2.70
C TYR A 56 6.88 -3.59 -3.12
N VAL A 57 6.57 -2.31 -3.28
CA VAL A 57 5.32 -1.84 -3.91
C VAL A 57 5.72 -1.05 -5.15
N VAL A 58 5.09 -1.37 -6.28
CA VAL A 58 5.37 -0.76 -7.57
C VAL A 58 4.12 -0.06 -8.07
N GLU A 59 4.25 1.21 -8.40
CA GLU A 59 3.20 1.99 -9.05
C GLU A 59 3.68 2.40 -10.44
N SER A 60 2.82 2.19 -11.43
CA SER A 60 3.09 2.63 -12.80
C SER A 60 2.15 3.77 -13.16
N LYS A 61 2.69 4.85 -13.70
CA LYS A 61 1.88 5.96 -14.20
C LYS A 61 2.02 6.05 -15.71
N ARG A 62 0.89 6.11 -16.38
CA ARG A 62 0.82 6.34 -17.83
C ARG A 62 0.82 7.85 -18.11
N GLY A 63 1.47 8.23 -19.17
CA GLY A 63 1.59 9.61 -19.62
C GLY A 63 3.00 10.15 -19.45
N GLY A 64 3.47 10.99 -20.36
CA GLY A 64 4.76 11.64 -20.29
C GLY A 64 5.97 10.72 -20.31
N GLY A 65 5.87 9.53 -20.94
CA GLY A 65 6.99 8.60 -21.04
C GLY A 65 6.97 7.39 -20.12
N GLY A 66 5.90 7.20 -19.35
CA GLY A 66 5.68 5.98 -18.57
C GLY A 66 6.69 5.78 -17.44
N TYR A 67 6.52 6.49 -16.33
CA TYR A 67 7.42 6.28 -15.21
C TYR A 67 6.88 5.25 -14.22
N ILE A 68 7.80 4.64 -13.48
CA ILE A 68 7.55 3.62 -12.46
C ILE A 68 8.11 4.12 -11.15
N ARG A 69 7.32 4.00 -10.08
CA ARG A 69 7.78 4.24 -8.73
C ARG A 69 7.90 2.91 -8.01
N ILE A 70 9.09 2.62 -7.48
CA ILE A 70 9.37 1.43 -6.68
C ILE A 70 9.62 1.89 -5.25
N GLN A 71 8.95 1.26 -4.30
CA GLN A 71 9.09 1.60 -2.90
C GLN A 71 9.30 0.34 -2.06
N ARG A 72 10.21 0.44 -1.10
CA ARG A 72 10.45 -0.61 -0.12
C ARG A 72 9.38 -0.58 0.95
N VAL A 73 8.89 -1.77 1.35
CA VAL A 73 7.96 -1.91 2.47
C VAL A 73 8.53 -2.91 3.47
N ASP A 74 8.26 -2.68 4.74
CA ASP A 74 8.64 -3.59 5.80
C ASP A 74 7.53 -4.63 5.97
N LEU A 75 7.71 -5.81 5.40
CA LEU A 75 6.72 -6.88 5.46
C LEU A 75 6.39 -7.36 6.87
N PRO A 76 7.37 -7.55 7.79
CA PRO A 76 7.05 -7.87 9.17
C PRO A 76 6.19 -6.81 9.86
N ALA A 77 6.52 -5.54 9.68
CA ALA A 77 5.72 -4.44 10.23
C ALA A 77 4.32 -4.41 9.62
N LEU A 78 4.21 -4.63 8.32
CA LEU A 78 2.93 -4.68 7.62
C LEU A 78 2.04 -5.81 8.16
N LYS A 79 2.61 -7.00 8.35
CA LYS A 79 1.90 -8.15 8.92
C LYS A 79 1.44 -7.88 10.36
N ALA A 80 2.27 -7.22 11.16
CA ALA A 80 1.93 -6.86 12.55
C ALA A 80 0.74 -5.90 12.57
N ILE A 81 0.74 -4.89 11.73
CA ILE A 81 -0.37 -3.93 11.58
C ILE A 81 -1.64 -4.67 11.16
N HIS A 82 -1.55 -5.52 10.17
CA HIS A 82 -2.67 -6.30 9.65
C HIS A 82 -3.30 -7.17 10.74
N THR A 83 -2.47 -7.91 11.47
CA THR A 83 -2.91 -8.76 12.58
C THR A 83 -3.58 -7.95 13.67
N HIS A 84 -2.98 -6.82 14.04
CA HIS A 84 -3.53 -5.95 15.08
C HIS A 84 -4.90 -5.40 14.70
N ILE A 85 -5.06 -4.96 13.46
CA ILE A 85 -6.34 -4.46 12.93
C ILE A 85 -7.41 -5.55 12.99
N HIS A 86 -7.09 -6.77 12.54
CA HIS A 86 -8.03 -7.90 12.58
C HIS A 86 -8.45 -8.26 13.99
N GLN A 87 -7.53 -8.22 14.95
CA GLN A 87 -7.82 -8.52 16.35
C GLN A 87 -8.66 -7.42 17.00
N THR A 88 -8.38 -6.16 16.72
CA THR A 88 -9.06 -5.02 17.30
C THR A 88 -10.51 -4.90 16.82
N ILE A 89 -10.73 -5.09 15.51
CA ILE A 89 -12.06 -4.88 14.90
C ILE A 89 -12.93 -6.13 15.01
N GLY A 90 -12.34 -7.31 14.86
CA GLY A 90 -13.10 -8.57 14.89
C GLY A 90 -13.97 -8.76 13.64
N THR A 91 -15.05 -9.53 13.77
CA THR A 91 -15.95 -9.88 12.66
C THR A 91 -17.18 -9.02 12.58
N SER A 92 -17.47 -8.26 13.63
CA SER A 92 -18.66 -7.40 13.77
C SER A 92 -18.28 -6.18 14.60
N MET A 93 -18.80 -5.02 14.24
CA MET A 93 -18.48 -3.77 14.93
C MET A 93 -19.66 -2.81 14.90
N GLU A 94 -20.08 -2.37 16.08
CA GLU A 94 -21.11 -1.36 16.21
C GLU A 94 -20.59 0.01 15.79
N GLN A 95 -21.50 0.90 15.39
CA GLN A 95 -21.12 2.24 14.93
C GLN A 95 -20.36 3.02 15.99
N LEU A 96 -20.80 2.97 17.23
CA LEU A 96 -20.15 3.68 18.32
C LEU A 96 -18.71 3.22 18.54
N ALA A 97 -18.49 1.91 18.46
CA ALA A 97 -17.14 1.34 18.57
C ALA A 97 -16.26 1.77 17.41
N ALA A 98 -16.79 1.80 16.19
CA ALA A 98 -16.06 2.25 15.00
C ALA A 98 -15.67 3.72 15.11
N GLU A 99 -16.62 4.57 15.53
CA GLU A 99 -16.37 6.00 15.75
C GLU A 99 -15.29 6.23 16.81
N GLY A 100 -15.35 5.46 17.90
CA GLY A 100 -14.35 5.53 18.96
C GLY A 100 -12.95 5.15 18.50
N LEU A 101 -12.84 4.11 17.71
CA LEU A 101 -11.55 3.69 17.12
C LEU A 101 -10.98 4.75 16.18
N ILE A 102 -11.82 5.31 15.32
CA ILE A 102 -11.42 6.37 14.39
C ILE A 102 -10.95 7.60 15.17
N TYR A 103 -11.66 7.97 16.22
CA TYR A 103 -11.28 9.09 17.08
C TYR A 103 -9.91 8.86 17.72
N GLN A 104 -9.66 7.66 18.25
CA GLN A 104 -8.38 7.32 18.86
C GLN A 104 -7.23 7.40 17.85
N LEU A 105 -7.44 6.92 16.63
CA LEU A 105 -6.42 6.97 15.59
C LEU A 105 -6.12 8.41 15.16
N GLU A 106 -7.13 9.24 15.09
CA GLU A 106 -6.97 10.66 14.77
C GLU A 106 -6.21 11.40 15.87
N GLU A 107 -6.61 11.20 17.14
CA GLU A 107 -5.95 11.81 18.29
C GLU A 107 -4.49 11.39 18.42
N ALA A 108 -4.18 10.15 18.09
CA ALA A 108 -2.81 9.63 18.09
C ALA A 108 -1.97 10.12 16.91
N GLY A 109 -2.56 10.83 15.96
CA GLY A 109 -1.87 11.30 14.78
C GLY A 109 -1.57 10.22 13.74
N ILE A 110 -2.17 9.03 13.88
CA ILE A 110 -1.97 7.92 12.94
C ILE A 110 -2.72 8.18 11.64
N ILE A 111 -3.89 8.80 11.72
CA ILE A 111 -4.65 9.28 10.58
C ILE A 111 -4.91 10.76 10.74
N ASP A 112 -5.06 11.47 9.63
CA ASP A 112 -5.35 12.90 9.67
C ASP A 112 -6.87 13.14 9.75
N LYS A 113 -7.24 14.41 9.91
CA LYS A 113 -8.63 14.83 10.05
C LYS A 113 -9.48 14.47 8.83
N ARG A 114 -8.91 14.60 7.65
CA ARG A 114 -9.58 14.30 6.38
C ARG A 114 -9.84 12.80 6.24
N GLU A 115 -8.85 11.99 6.55
CA GLU A 115 -8.97 10.53 6.55
C GLU A 115 -10.01 10.06 7.56
N ALA A 116 -9.98 10.60 8.77
CA ALA A 116 -10.97 10.28 9.81
C ALA A 116 -12.39 10.63 9.35
N SER A 117 -12.57 11.77 8.70
CA SER A 117 -13.86 12.22 8.19
C SER A 117 -14.42 11.25 7.13
N LEU A 118 -13.57 10.80 6.21
CA LEU A 118 -13.94 9.81 5.19
C LEU A 118 -14.31 8.47 5.79
N LEU A 119 -13.54 8.02 6.77
CA LEU A 119 -13.79 6.76 7.47
C LEU A 119 -15.15 6.81 8.19
N ARG A 120 -15.42 7.89 8.92
CA ARG A 120 -16.69 8.06 9.64
C ARG A 120 -17.89 8.02 8.68
N ALA A 121 -17.78 8.69 7.55
CA ALA A 121 -18.84 8.70 6.55
C ALA A 121 -19.12 7.30 6.01
N ALA A 122 -18.08 6.55 5.67
CA ALA A 122 -18.21 5.23 5.07
C ALA A 122 -18.79 4.18 6.02
N VAL A 123 -18.51 4.27 7.32
CA VAL A 123 -18.98 3.28 8.30
C VAL A 123 -20.31 3.63 8.95
N SER A 124 -20.87 4.79 8.61
CA SER A 124 -22.16 5.25 9.14
C SER A 124 -23.30 4.32 8.74
N ARG A 125 -24.24 4.10 9.66
CA ARG A 125 -25.45 3.32 9.37
C ARG A 125 -26.30 3.94 8.26
N ASP A 126 -26.21 5.24 8.06
CA ASP A 126 -26.93 5.92 6.98
C ASP A 126 -26.37 5.55 5.60
N VAL A 127 -25.10 5.19 5.54
CA VAL A 127 -24.42 4.74 4.31
C VAL A 127 -24.55 3.22 4.19
N ILE A 128 -24.30 2.47 5.28
CA ILE A 128 -24.48 1.02 5.29
C ILE A 128 -25.93 0.72 5.62
N ALA A 129 -26.80 0.88 4.63
CA ALA A 129 -28.26 0.83 4.82
C ALA A 129 -28.80 -0.60 4.71
N VAL A 130 -28.23 -1.51 5.49
CA VAL A 130 -28.70 -2.91 5.59
C VAL A 130 -29.06 -3.22 7.03
N LYS A 131 -29.86 -4.28 7.23
CA LYS A 131 -30.32 -4.66 8.55
C LYS A 131 -29.24 -5.39 9.35
N LEU A 132 -29.33 -5.31 10.68
CA LEU A 132 -28.54 -6.14 11.57
C LEU A 132 -28.86 -7.62 11.37
N PRO A 133 -27.90 -8.55 11.52
CA PRO A 133 -26.51 -8.31 11.95
C PRO A 133 -25.57 -7.95 10.80
N LEU A 134 -26.03 -8.00 9.56
CA LEU A 134 -25.19 -7.77 8.37
C LEU A 134 -24.54 -6.38 8.38
N ARG A 135 -25.26 -5.37 8.86
CA ARG A 135 -24.74 -4.01 8.92
C ARG A 135 -23.43 -3.92 9.72
N ASP A 136 -23.40 -4.51 10.91
CA ASP A 136 -22.21 -4.48 11.75
C ASP A 136 -21.07 -5.34 11.21
N GLU A 137 -21.41 -6.43 10.53
CA GLU A 137 -20.44 -7.28 9.85
C GLU A 137 -19.79 -6.54 8.66
N LEU A 138 -20.59 -5.85 7.86
CA LEU A 138 -20.10 -5.04 6.74
C LEU A 138 -19.26 -3.87 7.25
N ARG A 139 -19.70 -3.22 8.33
CA ARG A 139 -18.92 -2.14 8.93
C ARG A 139 -17.54 -2.63 9.33
N ALA A 140 -17.45 -3.78 9.99
CA ALA A 140 -16.15 -4.34 10.38
C ALA A 140 -15.27 -4.62 9.16
N ARG A 141 -15.82 -5.20 8.11
CA ARG A 141 -15.08 -5.52 6.90
C ARG A 141 -14.60 -4.25 6.18
N LEU A 142 -15.46 -3.25 6.06
CA LEU A 142 -15.12 -1.97 5.43
C LEU A 142 -14.03 -1.24 6.21
N LEU A 143 -14.18 -1.15 7.52
CA LEU A 143 -13.20 -0.45 8.35
C LEU A 143 -11.85 -1.13 8.32
N LYS A 144 -11.81 -2.47 8.39
CA LYS A 144 -10.57 -3.22 8.24
C LYS A 144 -9.88 -2.92 6.91
N ALA A 145 -10.61 -3.00 5.81
CA ALA A 145 -10.06 -2.78 4.48
C ALA A 145 -9.50 -1.36 4.34
N MET A 146 -10.25 -0.36 4.83
CA MET A 146 -9.82 1.03 4.76
C MET A 146 -8.59 1.31 5.63
N LEU A 147 -8.56 0.79 6.85
CA LEU A 147 -7.42 0.99 7.75
C LEU A 147 -6.17 0.27 7.25
N ILE A 148 -6.32 -0.93 6.72
CA ILE A 148 -5.20 -1.64 6.10
C ILE A 148 -4.65 -0.83 4.94
N ALA A 149 -5.50 -0.28 4.08
CA ALA A 149 -5.09 0.56 2.96
C ALA A 149 -4.35 1.82 3.41
N LEU A 150 -4.82 2.47 4.50
CA LEU A 150 -4.19 3.68 5.02
C LEU A 150 -2.88 3.39 5.74
N LEU A 151 -2.86 2.37 6.61
CA LEU A 151 -1.72 2.11 7.49
C LEU A 151 -0.63 1.28 6.82
N ALA A 152 -0.96 0.57 5.75
CA ALA A 152 0.00 -0.19 4.96
C ALA A 152 0.74 0.69 3.94
N ARG A 153 0.42 1.97 3.87
CA ARG A 153 1.17 2.89 3.01
C ARG A 153 2.58 3.06 3.54
N PRO A 154 3.54 2.86 2.65
CA PRO A 154 4.92 3.14 3.00
C PRO A 154 5.13 4.63 3.22
#